data_e1a6aa234f26698f8576d5360e55eeff
#
_entry.id   e1a6aa234f26698f8576d5360e55eeff
#
_cell.length_a   1.000
_cell.length_b   1.000
_cell.length_c   1.000
_cell.angle_alpha   90.00
_cell.angle_beta   90.00
_cell.angle_gamma   90.00
#
_symmetry.space_group_name_H-M   'P 1'
#
loop_
_entity.id
_entity.type
_entity.pdbx_description
1 polymer ?
#
loop_
_entity_poly.entity_id
_entity_poly.type
_entity_poly.pdbx_seq_one_letter_code
_entity_poly.pdbx_strand_id
1 'polypeptide(L)'
;MRTRIYYPFILLIALLTTVSCENELPFSVKDNPPKLVMNALINADSLTNVLYLNFTGRGYATHAEKATVEVRVNGQLSESLRPLPPQTEGDMQCRFHISSKFTPGDVVRIDALTDDGQYHAWAEVTVPQRPHEIADIDTVTIPMTKYYYTQNFLRYKINIKDRSNEDNYYRLIMDKQMTVKDYN
;
A
#
# COMPACT_ATOMS: atom_id res chain seq x y z
N MET A 1 -5.29 -6.44 69.81
CA MET A 1 -5.19 -7.82 69.31
C MET A 1 -5.93 -8.01 67.95
N ARG A 2 -6.06 -6.97 67.10
CA ARG A 2 -6.84 -7.00 65.85
C ARG A 2 -6.00 -6.86 64.60
N THR A 3 -4.70 -6.61 64.67
CA THR A 3 -3.83 -6.32 63.53
C THR A 3 -3.21 -7.58 62.86
N ARG A 4 -3.26 -8.74 63.49
CA ARG A 4 -2.62 -9.98 62.96
C ARG A 4 -3.40 -10.68 61.84
N ILE A 5 -4.67 -10.32 61.64
CA ILE A 5 -5.51 -11.01 60.66
C ILE A 5 -5.37 -10.42 59.25
N TYR A 6 -4.93 -9.17 59.12
CA TYR A 6 -4.81 -8.51 57.84
C TYR A 6 -3.55 -8.89 57.04
N TYR A 7 -2.46 -9.27 57.70
CA TYR A 7 -1.24 -9.66 57.02
C TYR A 7 -1.39 -10.86 56.07
N PRO A 8 -2.04 -11.97 56.47
CA PRO A 8 -2.22 -13.10 55.55
C PRO A 8 -3.14 -12.76 54.38
N PHE A 9 -4.10 -11.83 54.55
CA PHE A 9 -5.02 -11.41 53.50
C PHE A 9 -4.30 -10.50 52.48
N ILE A 10 -3.44 -9.59 52.95
CA ILE A 10 -2.61 -8.75 52.08
C ILE A 10 -1.60 -9.60 51.33
N LEU A 11 -1.01 -10.60 51.95
CA LEU A 11 -0.08 -11.53 51.31
C LEU A 11 -0.76 -12.37 50.23
N LEU A 12 -2.01 -12.79 50.48
CA LEU A 12 -2.81 -13.55 49.50
C LEU A 12 -3.17 -12.70 48.27
N ILE A 13 -3.51 -11.41 48.49
CA ILE A 13 -3.81 -10.47 47.38
C ILE A 13 -2.52 -10.20 46.58
N ALA A 14 -1.38 -10.01 47.22
CA ALA A 14 -0.09 -9.81 46.58
C ALA A 14 0.35 -11.02 45.72
N LEU A 15 0.02 -12.25 46.19
CA LEU A 15 0.32 -13.47 45.46
C LEU A 15 -0.57 -13.66 44.23
N LEU A 16 -1.81 -13.14 44.25
CA LEU A 16 -2.75 -13.22 43.12
C LEU A 16 -2.43 -12.22 41.98
N THR A 17 -1.69 -11.16 42.29
CA THR A 17 -1.31 -10.15 41.29
C THR A 17 -0.06 -10.52 40.46
N THR A 18 0.66 -11.58 40.82
CA THR A 18 1.87 -12.01 40.11
C THR A 18 1.62 -12.99 38.96
N VAL A 19 0.37 -13.43 38.76
CA VAL A 19 0.01 -14.27 37.62
C VAL A 19 -0.35 -13.36 36.45
N SER A 20 0.62 -12.64 35.94
CA SER A 20 0.52 -12.03 34.60
C SER A 20 0.81 -13.15 33.59
N CYS A 21 -0.22 -13.74 33.02
CA CYS A 21 -0.06 -14.57 31.83
C CYS A 21 0.30 -13.65 30.66
N GLU A 22 1.57 -13.50 30.37
CA GLU A 22 2.03 -13.07 29.05
C GLU A 22 1.81 -14.26 28.10
N ASN A 23 0.69 -14.26 27.38
CA ASN A 23 0.51 -15.12 26.23
C ASN A 23 1.35 -14.54 25.09
N GLU A 24 2.65 -14.83 25.09
CA GLU A 24 3.43 -14.69 23.87
C GLU A 24 2.89 -15.72 22.88
N LEU A 25 2.15 -15.23 21.87
CA LEU A 25 1.83 -16.05 20.71
C LEU A 25 3.17 -16.43 20.06
N PRO A 26 3.54 -17.71 20.01
CA PRO A 26 4.77 -18.12 19.36
C PRO A 26 4.68 -17.78 17.88
N PHE A 27 5.21 -16.62 17.48
CA PHE A 27 5.34 -16.25 16.10
C PHE A 27 6.50 -17.04 15.49
N SER A 28 6.19 -18.24 15.00
CA SER A 28 7.17 -19.06 14.29
C SER A 28 7.36 -18.51 12.89
N VAL A 29 8.42 -17.71 12.71
CA VAL A 29 8.86 -17.23 11.39
C VAL A 29 9.56 -18.36 10.60
N LYS A 30 9.77 -19.52 11.22
CA LYS A 30 10.64 -20.59 10.66
C LYS A 30 10.06 -21.31 9.44
N ASP A 31 8.76 -21.32 9.25
CA ASP A 31 8.12 -22.27 8.33
C ASP A 31 7.30 -21.64 7.18
N ASN A 32 7.41 -20.33 7.00
CA ASN A 32 6.77 -19.70 5.84
C ASN A 32 7.76 -19.62 4.66
N PRO A 33 7.57 -20.44 3.62
CA PRO A 33 8.37 -20.32 2.41
C PRO A 33 8.16 -18.92 1.79
N PRO A 34 9.15 -18.39 1.09
CA PRO A 34 9.00 -17.12 0.41
C PRO A 34 7.83 -17.17 -0.56
N LYS A 35 7.07 -16.09 -0.65
CA LYS A 35 5.97 -15.92 -1.59
C LYS A 35 6.31 -14.82 -2.57
N LEU A 36 5.95 -15.00 -3.83
CA LEU A 36 6.05 -13.96 -4.82
C LEU A 36 4.96 -12.90 -4.57
N VAL A 37 5.37 -11.64 -4.47
CA VAL A 37 4.50 -10.48 -4.26
C VAL A 37 4.61 -9.57 -5.46
N MET A 38 3.48 -9.35 -6.09
CA MET A 38 3.32 -8.42 -7.20
C MET A 38 2.58 -7.18 -6.72
N ASN A 39 3.14 -6.00 -6.97
CA ASN A 39 2.53 -4.72 -6.62
C ASN A 39 2.58 -3.76 -7.81
N ALA A 40 1.42 -3.31 -8.26
CA ALA A 40 1.29 -2.32 -9.31
C ALA A 40 0.11 -1.40 -9.04
N LEU A 41 0.34 -0.11 -9.19
CA LEU A 41 -0.72 0.90 -9.23
C LEU A 41 -0.77 1.46 -10.65
N ILE A 42 -1.67 0.90 -11.45
CA ILE A 42 -1.75 1.19 -12.86
C ILE A 42 -2.67 2.38 -13.09
N ASN A 43 -2.15 3.38 -13.80
CA ASN A 43 -2.91 4.48 -14.34
C ASN A 43 -3.24 4.18 -15.82
N ALA A 44 -4.51 4.01 -16.14
CA ALA A 44 -4.97 3.69 -17.50
C ALA A 44 -4.57 4.76 -18.53
N ASP A 45 -4.47 6.02 -18.12
CA ASP A 45 -4.09 7.14 -18.97
C ASP A 45 -2.56 7.30 -19.13
N SER A 46 -1.74 6.48 -18.47
CA SER A 46 -0.27 6.56 -18.51
C SER A 46 0.33 5.44 -19.35
N LEU A 47 1.39 5.77 -20.07
CA LEU A 47 2.24 4.79 -20.77
C LEU A 47 3.47 4.39 -19.96
N THR A 48 3.60 4.88 -18.72
CA THR A 48 4.77 4.68 -17.87
C THR A 48 4.39 4.06 -16.53
N ASN A 49 3.57 3.02 -16.56
CA ASN A 49 3.22 2.29 -15.36
C ASN A 49 4.38 1.41 -14.91
N VAL A 50 4.55 1.27 -13.61
CA VAL A 50 5.60 0.43 -13.01
C VAL A 50 4.97 -0.65 -12.15
N LEU A 51 5.43 -1.87 -12.38
CA LEU A 51 5.12 -3.02 -11.55
C LEU A 51 6.37 -3.40 -10.76
N TYR A 52 6.19 -3.71 -9.49
CA TYR A 52 7.22 -4.22 -8.58
C TYR A 52 6.98 -5.69 -8.29
N LEU A 53 8.03 -6.50 -8.37
CA LEU A 53 7.96 -7.93 -8.11
C LEU A 53 9.06 -8.32 -7.12
N ASN A 54 8.64 -8.86 -5.97
CA ASN A 54 9.56 -9.20 -4.89
C ASN A 54 9.12 -10.49 -4.22
N PHE A 55 10.02 -11.11 -3.46
CA PHE A 55 9.67 -12.19 -2.56
C PHE A 55 9.46 -11.68 -1.13
N THR A 56 8.53 -12.30 -0.42
CA THR A 56 8.48 -12.13 1.03
C THR A 56 9.72 -12.74 1.66
N GLY A 57 10.32 -12.06 2.64
CA GLY A 57 11.50 -12.54 3.33
C GLY A 57 11.54 -12.10 4.78
N ARG A 58 12.48 -12.65 5.55
CA ARG A 58 12.72 -12.21 6.93
C ARG A 58 13.40 -10.86 6.92
N GLY A 59 12.64 -9.81 7.20
CA GLY A 59 13.15 -8.45 7.36
C GLY A 59 13.38 -7.66 6.09
N TYR A 60 13.58 -8.30 4.93
CA TYR A 60 13.80 -7.62 3.65
C TYR A 60 13.03 -8.32 2.53
N ALA A 61 12.45 -7.52 1.63
CA ALA A 61 11.96 -8.04 0.37
C ALA A 61 13.17 -8.39 -0.52
N THR A 62 13.19 -9.58 -1.09
CA THR A 62 14.23 -9.99 -2.05
C THR A 62 13.71 -9.85 -3.46
N HIS A 63 14.61 -9.55 -4.40
CA HIS A 63 14.24 -9.30 -5.79
C HIS A 63 13.83 -10.57 -6.53
N ALA A 64 12.86 -10.45 -7.43
CA ALA A 64 12.53 -11.46 -8.40
C ALA A 64 13.20 -11.15 -9.76
N GLU A 65 14.55 -11.04 -9.77
CA GLU A 65 15.33 -10.61 -10.94
C GLU A 65 15.19 -11.55 -12.15
N LYS A 66 14.94 -12.82 -11.92
CA LYS A 66 14.75 -13.84 -12.96
C LYS A 66 13.27 -14.16 -13.09
N ALA A 67 12.53 -13.24 -13.68
CA ALA A 67 11.11 -13.40 -13.90
C ALA A 67 10.67 -12.77 -15.22
N THR A 68 9.54 -13.25 -15.73
CA THR A 68 8.82 -12.69 -16.87
C THR A 68 7.47 -12.20 -16.38
N VAL A 69 7.05 -11.03 -16.83
CA VAL A 69 5.71 -10.50 -16.57
C VAL A 69 4.98 -10.38 -17.91
N GLU A 70 3.82 -11.04 -18.02
CA GLU A 70 2.93 -10.92 -19.16
C GLU A 70 1.75 -10.02 -18.80
N VAL A 71 1.43 -9.08 -19.69
CA VAL A 71 0.25 -8.23 -19.60
C VAL A 71 -0.69 -8.63 -20.71
N ARG A 72 -1.91 -9.00 -20.34
CA ARG A 72 -3.00 -9.36 -21.26
C ARG A 72 -4.13 -8.36 -21.12
N VAL A 73 -4.66 -7.95 -22.26
CA VAL A 73 -5.83 -7.08 -22.33
C VAL A 73 -6.93 -7.81 -23.08
N ASN A 74 -8.08 -7.96 -22.46
CA ASN A 74 -9.23 -8.71 -23.01
C ASN A 74 -8.85 -10.14 -23.48
N GLY A 75 -7.96 -10.79 -22.71
CA GLY A 75 -7.46 -12.15 -22.99
C GLY A 75 -6.32 -12.21 -24.01
N GLN A 76 -6.00 -11.13 -24.71
CA GLN A 76 -4.90 -11.10 -25.69
C GLN A 76 -3.60 -10.60 -25.03
N LEU A 77 -2.47 -11.25 -25.37
CA LEU A 77 -1.16 -10.83 -24.91
C LEU A 77 -0.84 -9.44 -25.52
N SER A 78 -0.61 -8.46 -24.65
CA SER A 78 -0.22 -7.09 -25.03
C SER A 78 1.29 -6.90 -24.92
N GLU A 79 1.88 -7.33 -23.78
CA GLU A 79 3.31 -7.19 -23.53
C GLU A 79 3.86 -8.41 -22.80
N SER A 80 5.16 -8.71 -23.07
CA SER A 80 5.96 -9.64 -22.29
C SER A 80 7.21 -8.89 -21.82
N LEU A 81 7.37 -8.74 -20.52
CA LEU A 81 8.30 -7.81 -19.91
C LEU A 81 9.41 -8.55 -19.16
N ARG A 82 10.58 -7.96 -19.16
CA ARG A 82 11.71 -8.36 -18.33
C ARG A 82 12.03 -7.28 -17.31
N PRO A 83 12.72 -7.61 -16.21
CA PRO A 83 13.09 -6.63 -15.20
C PRO A 83 13.93 -5.49 -15.79
N LEU A 84 13.64 -4.28 -15.33
CA LEU A 84 14.50 -3.13 -15.60
C LEU A 84 15.81 -3.25 -14.81
N PRO A 85 16.90 -2.68 -15.32
CA PRO A 85 18.14 -2.60 -14.57
C PRO A 85 17.94 -1.78 -13.27
N PRO A 86 18.73 -2.07 -12.22
CA PRO A 86 18.69 -1.29 -10.99
C PRO A 86 19.05 0.17 -11.27
N GLN A 87 18.40 1.10 -10.57
CA GLN A 87 18.65 2.55 -10.76
C GLN A 87 19.93 3.01 -10.06
N THR A 88 20.27 2.38 -8.96
CA THR A 88 21.44 2.70 -8.15
C THR A 88 22.07 1.40 -7.65
N GLU A 89 23.34 1.45 -7.28
CA GLU A 89 23.99 0.35 -6.59
C GLU A 89 23.26 0.05 -5.28
N GLY A 90 22.87 -1.21 -5.06
CA GLY A 90 22.08 -1.63 -3.91
C GLY A 90 20.56 -1.38 -4.01
N ASP A 91 20.05 -1.01 -5.18
CA ASP A 91 18.61 -0.93 -5.42
C ASP A 91 17.94 -2.29 -5.17
N MET A 92 17.06 -2.33 -4.18
CA MET A 92 16.35 -3.54 -3.73
C MET A 92 15.01 -3.74 -4.45
N GLN A 93 14.72 -3.01 -5.53
CA GLN A 93 13.43 -3.06 -6.22
C GLN A 93 13.56 -3.74 -7.60
N CYS A 94 12.85 -4.84 -7.78
CA CYS A 94 12.67 -5.44 -9.09
C CYS A 94 11.47 -4.78 -9.80
N ARG A 95 11.74 -4.05 -10.87
CA ARG A 95 10.76 -3.22 -11.57
C ARG A 95 10.55 -3.68 -13.00
N PHE A 96 9.30 -3.59 -13.45
CA PHE A 96 8.90 -3.83 -14.83
C PHE A 96 8.14 -2.61 -15.34
N HIS A 97 8.41 -2.20 -16.56
CA HIS A 97 7.74 -1.06 -17.18
C HIS A 97 6.61 -1.56 -18.08
N ILE A 98 5.39 -1.13 -17.78
CA ILE A 98 4.20 -1.44 -18.56
C ILE A 98 3.88 -0.22 -19.42
N SER A 99 3.89 -0.38 -20.75
CA SER A 99 3.60 0.65 -21.75
C SER A 99 2.25 0.46 -22.43
N SER A 100 1.53 -0.61 -22.12
CA SER A 100 0.18 -0.85 -22.62
C SER A 100 -0.78 0.26 -22.23
N LYS A 101 -1.61 0.65 -23.19
CA LYS A 101 -2.76 1.54 -22.95
C LYS A 101 -3.95 0.71 -22.51
N PHE A 102 -4.67 1.24 -21.54
CA PHE A 102 -5.90 0.64 -21.05
C PHE A 102 -7.07 1.60 -21.23
N THR A 103 -8.21 1.06 -21.59
CA THR A 103 -9.45 1.84 -21.74
C THR A 103 -10.48 1.36 -20.71
N PRO A 104 -11.39 2.25 -20.27
CA PRO A 104 -12.47 1.84 -19.39
C PRO A 104 -13.25 0.63 -19.95
N GLY A 105 -13.43 -0.39 -19.13
CA GLY A 105 -14.07 -1.65 -19.50
C GLY A 105 -13.12 -2.76 -19.96
N ASP A 106 -11.84 -2.46 -20.23
CA ASP A 106 -10.87 -3.51 -20.53
C ASP A 106 -10.65 -4.42 -19.32
N VAL A 107 -10.57 -5.71 -19.58
CA VAL A 107 -10.12 -6.70 -18.60
C VAL A 107 -8.61 -6.85 -18.72
N VAL A 108 -7.89 -6.36 -17.72
CA VAL A 108 -6.42 -6.42 -17.66
C VAL A 108 -6.01 -7.54 -16.72
N ARG A 109 -5.24 -8.47 -17.26
CA ARG A 109 -4.63 -9.54 -16.49
C ARG A 109 -3.12 -9.42 -16.56
N ILE A 110 -2.48 -9.53 -15.41
CA ILE A 110 -1.03 -9.55 -15.27
C ILE A 110 -0.62 -10.86 -14.64
N ASP A 111 0.25 -11.58 -15.31
CA ASP A 111 0.85 -12.83 -14.86
C ASP A 111 2.35 -12.64 -14.69
N ALA A 112 2.89 -12.95 -13.51
CA ALA A 112 4.31 -12.92 -13.20
C ALA A 112 4.78 -14.34 -12.90
N LEU A 113 5.77 -14.84 -13.64
CA LEU A 113 6.33 -16.17 -13.49
C LEU A 113 7.85 -16.05 -13.34
N THR A 114 8.42 -16.74 -12.35
CA THR A 114 9.87 -16.87 -12.24
C THR A 114 10.42 -17.79 -13.33
N ASP A 115 11.66 -17.53 -13.80
CA ASP A 115 12.26 -18.29 -14.92
C ASP A 115 12.46 -19.78 -14.59
N ASP A 116 12.55 -20.13 -13.30
CA ASP A 116 12.57 -21.52 -12.83
C ASP A 116 11.18 -22.17 -12.74
N GLY A 117 10.13 -21.39 -12.98
CA GLY A 117 8.75 -21.84 -12.93
C GLY A 117 8.20 -22.16 -11.51
N GLN A 118 8.98 -21.89 -10.46
CA GLN A 118 8.58 -22.26 -9.10
C GLN A 118 7.53 -21.32 -8.50
N TYR A 119 7.53 -20.06 -8.90
CA TYR A 119 6.63 -19.05 -8.35
C TYR A 119 5.83 -18.36 -9.44
N HIS A 120 4.55 -18.28 -9.20
CA HIS A 120 3.59 -17.62 -10.08
C HIS A 120 2.69 -16.71 -9.25
N ALA A 121 2.54 -15.47 -9.70
CA ALA A 121 1.58 -14.51 -9.15
C ALA A 121 0.79 -13.91 -10.30
N TRP A 122 -0.51 -13.72 -10.09
CA TRP A 122 -1.36 -13.09 -11.09
C TRP A 122 -2.43 -12.22 -10.45
N ALA A 123 -2.89 -11.24 -11.21
CA ALA A 123 -4.03 -10.42 -10.85
C ALA A 123 -4.82 -10.08 -12.12
N GLU A 124 -6.13 -9.95 -11.97
CA GLU A 124 -7.03 -9.53 -13.04
C GLU A 124 -7.97 -8.46 -12.51
N VAL A 125 -8.19 -7.42 -13.29
CA VAL A 125 -9.06 -6.31 -12.94
C VAL A 125 -9.74 -5.77 -14.18
N THR A 126 -11.00 -5.38 -14.05
CA THR A 126 -11.66 -4.57 -15.08
C THR A 126 -11.32 -3.10 -14.84
N VAL A 127 -10.82 -2.43 -15.88
CA VAL A 127 -10.51 -1.01 -15.82
C VAL A 127 -11.81 -0.23 -15.54
N PRO A 128 -11.87 0.51 -14.42
CA PRO A 128 -13.07 1.21 -14.05
C PRO A 128 -13.40 2.32 -15.05
N GLN A 129 -14.66 2.70 -15.11
CA GLN A 129 -15.09 3.87 -15.87
C GLN A 129 -14.40 5.12 -15.32
N ARG A 130 -14.11 6.08 -16.20
CA ARG A 130 -13.52 7.35 -15.77
C ARG A 130 -14.40 7.98 -14.69
N PRO A 131 -13.81 8.52 -13.61
CA PRO A 131 -14.57 9.24 -12.62
C PRO A 131 -15.31 10.40 -13.27
N HIS A 132 -16.46 10.75 -12.73
CA HIS A 132 -17.16 11.96 -13.14
C HIS A 132 -16.30 13.18 -12.81
N GLU A 133 -16.55 14.25 -13.56
CA GLU A 133 -15.91 15.54 -13.32
C GLU A 133 -16.12 15.99 -11.88
N ILE A 134 -15.10 16.63 -11.33
CA ILE A 134 -15.22 17.36 -10.09
C ILE A 134 -16.28 18.45 -10.31
N ALA A 135 -17.38 18.36 -9.59
CA ALA A 135 -18.48 19.32 -9.75
C ALA A 135 -18.11 20.67 -9.18
N ASP A 136 -17.40 20.67 -8.06
CA ASP A 136 -17.02 21.87 -7.35
C ASP A 136 -15.86 21.60 -6.36
N ILE A 137 -14.98 22.59 -6.18
CA ILE A 137 -13.96 22.61 -5.15
C ILE A 137 -14.12 23.89 -4.34
N ASP A 138 -14.53 23.76 -3.11
CA ASP A 138 -14.62 24.84 -2.15
C ASP A 138 -13.45 24.80 -1.17
N THR A 139 -13.00 25.98 -0.74
CA THR A 139 -11.89 26.11 0.20
C THR A 139 -12.25 27.04 1.33
N VAL A 140 -11.95 26.62 2.55
CA VAL A 140 -12.18 27.43 3.75
C VAL A 140 -10.99 27.36 4.69
N THR A 141 -10.57 28.49 5.20
CA THR A 141 -9.53 28.54 6.24
C THR A 141 -10.18 28.35 7.60
N ILE A 142 -9.72 27.34 8.32
CA ILE A 142 -10.21 27.02 9.66
C ILE A 142 -9.07 27.10 10.68
N PRO A 143 -9.25 27.75 11.83
CA PRO A 143 -8.31 27.68 12.93
C PRO A 143 -8.42 26.30 13.61
N MET A 144 -7.27 25.65 13.83
CA MET A 144 -7.19 24.40 14.60
C MET A 144 -6.16 24.56 15.71
N THR A 145 -6.53 24.22 16.93
CA THR A 145 -5.62 24.23 18.07
C THR A 145 -5.08 22.82 18.31
N LYS A 146 -3.76 22.69 18.28
CA LYS A 146 -3.06 21.46 18.63
C LYS A 146 -1.88 21.81 19.56
N TYR A 147 -1.79 21.16 20.72
CA TYR A 147 -0.71 21.37 21.69
C TYR A 147 -0.47 22.84 22.07
N TYR A 148 -1.52 23.58 22.43
CA TYR A 148 -1.46 25.00 22.83
C TYR A 148 -1.18 26.03 21.73
N TYR A 149 -1.03 25.61 20.47
CA TYR A 149 -0.87 26.53 19.34
C TYR A 149 -2.08 26.48 18.42
N THR A 150 -2.60 27.63 18.09
CA THR A 150 -3.66 27.77 17.06
C THR A 150 -3.00 28.10 15.74
N GLN A 151 -3.24 27.27 14.73
CA GLN A 151 -2.76 27.49 13.37
C GLN A 151 -3.93 27.47 12.40
N ASN A 152 -3.81 28.24 11.34
CA ASN A 152 -4.80 28.27 10.27
C ASN A 152 -4.51 27.13 9.27
N PHE A 153 -5.52 26.31 9.04
CA PHE A 153 -5.48 25.24 8.07
C PHE A 153 -6.43 25.54 6.91
N LEU A 154 -5.96 25.27 5.70
CA LEU A 154 -6.79 25.34 4.51
C LEU A 154 -7.50 23.98 4.36
N ARG A 155 -8.83 24.00 4.43
CA ARG A 155 -9.67 22.83 4.21
C ARG A 155 -10.26 22.90 2.80
N TYR A 156 -10.09 21.82 2.05
CA TYR A 156 -10.72 21.63 0.75
C TYR A 156 -11.97 20.79 0.93
N LYS A 157 -13.05 21.20 0.29
CA LYS A 157 -14.27 20.42 0.12
C LYS A 157 -14.42 20.14 -1.38
N ILE A 158 -14.32 18.87 -1.75
CA ILE A 158 -14.40 18.44 -3.12
C ILE A 158 -15.74 17.72 -3.30
N ASN A 159 -16.58 18.25 -4.17
CA ASN A 159 -17.86 17.65 -4.52
C ASN A 159 -17.66 16.85 -5.83
N ILE A 160 -17.90 15.55 -5.78
CA ILE A 160 -17.79 14.64 -6.92
C ILE A 160 -19.21 14.16 -7.24
N LYS A 161 -19.60 14.23 -8.51
CA LYS A 161 -20.83 13.58 -8.98
C LYS A 161 -20.56 12.10 -9.11
N ASP A 162 -21.15 11.33 -8.22
CA ASP A 162 -21.01 9.88 -8.23
C ASP A 162 -22.03 9.22 -9.16
N ARG A 163 -21.69 8.04 -9.71
CA ARG A 163 -22.61 7.23 -10.50
C ARG A 163 -23.40 6.34 -9.53
N SER A 164 -24.74 6.41 -9.65
CA SER A 164 -25.57 5.49 -8.90
C SER A 164 -25.40 4.06 -9.38
N ASN A 165 -25.36 3.11 -8.45
CA ASN A 165 -25.25 1.67 -8.67
C ASN A 165 -23.90 1.17 -9.24
N GLU A 166 -22.82 1.92 -9.04
CA GLU A 166 -21.45 1.49 -9.32
C GLU A 166 -20.56 1.68 -8.09
N ASP A 167 -19.63 0.76 -7.87
CA ASP A 167 -18.59 0.93 -6.87
C ASP A 167 -17.51 1.86 -7.43
N ASN A 168 -17.42 3.07 -6.88
CA ASN A 168 -16.44 4.06 -7.31
C ASN A 168 -15.35 4.23 -6.25
N TYR A 169 -14.09 4.25 -6.70
CA TYR A 169 -12.92 4.44 -5.86
C TYR A 169 -12.21 5.73 -6.24
N TYR A 170 -11.97 6.59 -5.25
CA TYR A 170 -11.36 7.89 -5.46
C TYR A 170 -10.00 7.96 -4.79
N ARG A 171 -9.03 8.54 -5.49
CA ARG A 171 -7.72 8.85 -4.95
C ARG A 171 -7.47 10.35 -5.09
N LEU A 172 -7.26 11.03 -3.96
CA LEU A 172 -6.84 12.42 -3.95
C LEU A 172 -5.30 12.49 -3.93
N ILE A 173 -4.74 13.22 -4.90
CA ILE A 173 -3.32 13.58 -4.92
C ILE A 173 -3.25 15.09 -4.72
N MET A 174 -2.45 15.55 -3.77
CA MET A 174 -2.25 16.95 -3.48
C MET A 174 -0.77 17.29 -3.61
N ASP A 175 -0.44 18.15 -4.56
CA ASP A 175 0.90 18.66 -4.77
C ASP A 175 1.01 20.08 -4.19
N LYS A 176 2.06 20.33 -3.41
CA LYS A 176 2.37 21.66 -2.88
C LYS A 176 3.63 22.21 -3.57
N GLN A 177 3.47 23.23 -4.37
CA GLN A 177 4.60 23.96 -4.94
C GLN A 177 4.95 25.18 -4.06
N MET A 178 6.19 25.27 -3.62
CA MET A 178 6.71 26.42 -2.88
C MET A 178 7.79 27.12 -3.71
N THR A 179 7.61 28.43 -3.91
CA THR A 179 8.67 29.27 -4.49
C THR A 179 9.40 29.96 -3.36
N VAL A 180 10.68 29.66 -3.18
CA VAL A 180 11.56 30.37 -2.27
C VAL A 180 12.19 31.53 -3.04
N LYS A 181 11.97 32.76 -2.59
CA LYS A 181 12.71 33.91 -3.12
C LYS A 181 13.93 34.11 -2.23
N ASP A 182 15.11 33.91 -2.78
CA ASP A 182 16.34 34.35 -2.14
C ASP A 182 16.42 35.90 -2.23
N TYR A 183 16.38 36.52 -1.09
CA TYR A 183 16.72 37.96 -0.98
C TYR A 183 18.23 38.04 -0.75
N ASN A 184 19.00 38.27 -1.83
CA ASN A 184 20.38 38.74 -1.74
C ASN A 184 20.41 40.25 -1.46
#